data_c625f94fc38657ca6a8d1ecdaf26a7c0
#
_entry.id   c625f94fc38657ca6a8d1ecdaf26a7c0
#
_cell.length_a   1.000
_cell.length_b   1.000
_cell.length_c   1.000
_cell.angle_alpha   90.00
_cell.angle_beta   90.00
_cell.angle_gamma   90.00
#
_symmetry.space_group_name_H-M   'P 1'
#
loop_
_entity.id
_entity.type
_entity.pdbx_description
1 polymer ?
#
loop_
_entity_poly.entity_id
_entity_poly.type
_entity_poly.pdbx_seq_one_letter_code
_entity_poly.pdbx_strand_id
1 'polypeptide(L)'
;MATLHVRNVPDQLYEELRAAAREDGRSIGAEAIDLLRTALVLRGQRQRGLRGMVEGRSPFRRRFAKSAKGLVVRAQELAAEQGAPEVLPPHVMLAMLEDPVLRSTLERGGVTEESVRAALPPPARALTAPPPLSADARQMLERALLASLDASLD
;
A
#
# COMPACT_ATOMS: atom_id res chain seq x y z
N MET A 1 15.32 -21.41 25.66
CA MET A 1 14.05 -20.81 25.20
C MET A 1 13.90 -19.46 25.91
N ALA A 2 13.52 -18.40 25.17
CA ALA A 2 13.26 -17.09 25.78
C ALA A 2 11.80 -17.04 26.26
N THR A 3 11.54 -16.35 27.37
CA THR A 3 10.19 -16.15 27.90
C THR A 3 9.79 -14.68 27.72
N LEU A 4 8.59 -14.44 27.16
CA LEU A 4 8.00 -13.12 27.00
C LEU A 4 6.89 -12.92 28.04
N HIS A 5 7.02 -11.88 28.87
CA HIS A 5 5.99 -11.45 29.79
C HIS A 5 5.40 -10.12 29.33
N VAL A 6 4.09 -10.10 29.08
CA VAL A 6 3.36 -8.88 28.71
C VAL A 6 2.44 -8.50 29.85
N ARG A 7 2.50 -7.23 30.29
CA ARG A 7 1.62 -6.68 31.34
C ARG A 7 0.73 -5.60 30.74
N ASN A 8 -0.40 -5.31 31.40
CA ASN A 8 -1.36 -4.26 31.02
C ASN A 8 -1.92 -4.44 29.60
N VAL A 9 -2.25 -5.67 29.21
CA VAL A 9 -2.97 -5.95 27.98
C VAL A 9 -4.39 -5.40 28.12
N PRO A 10 -4.90 -4.56 27.18
CA PRO A 10 -6.30 -4.12 27.21
C PRO A 10 -7.24 -5.31 27.17
N ASP A 11 -8.33 -5.26 27.98
CA ASP A 11 -9.29 -6.37 28.09
C ASP A 11 -9.88 -6.79 26.75
N GLN A 12 -10.20 -5.81 25.89
CA GLN A 12 -10.72 -6.08 24.55
C GLN A 12 -9.73 -6.90 23.71
N LEU A 13 -8.44 -6.51 23.71
CA LEU A 13 -7.41 -7.24 22.95
C LEU A 13 -7.19 -8.65 23.52
N TYR A 14 -7.29 -8.81 24.83
CA TYR A 14 -7.18 -10.12 25.45
C TYR A 14 -8.34 -11.05 25.07
N GLU A 15 -9.58 -10.55 25.04
CA GLU A 15 -10.74 -11.33 24.62
C GLU A 15 -10.71 -11.67 23.12
N GLU A 16 -10.24 -10.77 22.26
CA GLU A 16 -10.02 -11.03 20.82
C GLU A 16 -8.99 -12.15 20.64
N LEU A 17 -7.87 -12.09 21.34
CA LEU A 17 -6.84 -13.13 21.30
C LEU A 17 -7.36 -14.49 21.80
N ARG A 18 -8.19 -14.47 22.85
CA ARG A 18 -8.82 -15.66 23.41
C ARG A 18 -9.84 -16.29 22.45
N ALA A 19 -10.59 -15.46 21.73
CA ALA A 19 -11.54 -15.91 20.72
C ALA A 19 -10.80 -16.59 19.55
N ALA A 20 -9.76 -15.94 19.00
CA ALA A 20 -8.94 -16.51 17.93
C ALA A 20 -8.28 -17.83 18.34
N ALA A 21 -7.72 -17.91 19.55
CA ALA A 21 -7.13 -19.15 20.06
C ALA A 21 -8.14 -20.32 20.15
N ARG A 22 -9.42 -20.00 20.49
CA ARG A 22 -10.49 -21.01 20.54
C ARG A 22 -10.89 -21.48 19.14
N GLU A 23 -11.01 -20.58 18.18
CA GLU A 23 -11.33 -20.91 16.78
C GLU A 23 -10.26 -21.83 16.17
N ASP A 24 -8.99 -21.57 16.47
CA ASP A 24 -7.86 -22.35 15.95
C ASP A 24 -7.53 -23.60 16.80
N GLY A 25 -8.26 -23.83 17.91
CA GLY A 25 -8.03 -24.97 18.80
C GLY A 25 -6.66 -24.96 19.50
N ARG A 26 -6.09 -23.76 19.73
CA ARG A 26 -4.75 -23.55 20.29
C ARG A 26 -4.80 -22.90 21.67
N SER A 27 -3.68 -22.96 22.40
CA SER A 27 -3.55 -22.17 23.62
C SER A 27 -3.38 -20.67 23.30
N ILE A 28 -3.84 -19.79 24.20
CA ILE A 28 -3.68 -18.33 24.07
C ILE A 28 -2.20 -17.94 23.83
N GLY A 29 -1.27 -18.64 24.50
CA GLY A 29 0.15 -18.41 24.33
C GLY A 29 0.67 -18.79 22.93
N ALA A 30 0.20 -19.91 22.38
CA ALA A 30 0.55 -20.35 21.03
C ALA A 30 0.00 -19.37 19.98
N GLU A 31 -1.23 -18.94 20.14
CA GLU A 31 -1.88 -17.95 19.27
C GLU A 31 -1.16 -16.59 19.33
N ALA A 32 -0.83 -16.11 20.53
CA ALA A 32 -0.06 -14.88 20.70
C ALA A 32 1.31 -14.95 20.00
N ILE A 33 2.00 -16.09 20.07
CA ILE A 33 3.30 -16.27 19.39
C ILE A 33 3.12 -16.24 17.88
N ASP A 34 2.09 -16.86 17.34
CA ASP A 34 1.84 -16.90 15.90
C ASP A 34 1.44 -15.52 15.35
N LEU A 35 0.58 -14.79 16.04
CA LEU A 35 0.23 -13.42 15.73
C LEU A 35 1.43 -12.48 15.81
N LEU A 36 2.28 -12.61 16.83
CA LEU A 36 3.51 -11.84 16.95
C LEU A 36 4.50 -12.16 15.82
N ARG A 37 4.64 -13.44 15.45
CA ARG A 37 5.48 -13.85 14.31
C ARG A 37 4.99 -13.22 13.03
N THR A 38 3.70 -13.30 12.74
CA THR A 38 3.05 -12.69 11.58
C THR A 38 3.24 -11.17 11.57
N ALA A 39 3.00 -10.51 12.70
CA ALA A 39 3.18 -9.06 12.84
C ALA A 39 4.64 -8.63 12.62
N LEU A 40 5.61 -9.40 13.13
CA LEU A 40 7.04 -9.13 12.95
C LEU A 40 7.50 -9.35 11.50
N VAL A 41 6.97 -10.38 10.83
CA VAL A 41 7.21 -10.62 9.40
C VAL A 41 6.66 -9.45 8.58
N LEU A 42 5.43 -9.05 8.81
CA LEU A 42 4.79 -7.91 8.15
C LEU A 42 5.54 -6.59 8.43
N ARG A 43 5.98 -6.37 9.68
CA ARG A 43 6.79 -5.21 10.05
C ARG A 43 8.17 -5.24 9.39
N GLY A 44 8.80 -6.41 9.35
CA GLY A 44 10.08 -6.61 8.66
C GLY A 44 9.96 -6.40 7.15
N GLN A 45 8.86 -6.82 6.54
CA GLN A 45 8.54 -6.57 5.14
C GLN A 45 8.29 -5.08 4.88
N ARG A 46 7.54 -4.39 5.75
CA ARG A 46 7.38 -2.92 5.69
C ARG A 46 8.72 -2.19 5.76
N GLN A 47 9.59 -2.54 6.69
CA GLN A 47 10.91 -1.91 6.83
C GLN A 47 11.86 -2.28 5.69
N ARG A 48 11.83 -3.52 5.21
CA ARG A 48 12.63 -3.97 4.05
C ARG A 48 12.10 -3.37 2.74
N GLY A 49 10.79 -3.24 2.57
CA GLY A 49 10.18 -2.56 1.44
C GLY A 49 10.62 -1.11 1.32
N LEU A 50 10.58 -0.37 2.43
CA LEU A 50 11.02 1.03 2.49
C LEU A 50 12.55 1.18 2.36
N ARG A 51 13.35 0.33 3.02
CA ARG A 51 14.81 0.33 2.88
C ARG A 51 15.26 -0.23 1.53
N GLY A 52 14.61 -1.26 1.01
CA GLY A 52 14.92 -1.83 -0.31
C GLY A 52 14.61 -0.88 -1.48
N MET A 53 13.67 0.05 -1.31
CA MET A 53 13.46 1.17 -2.25
C MET A 53 14.64 2.14 -2.27
N VAL A 54 15.33 2.30 -1.13
CA VAL A 54 16.48 3.22 -0.99
C VAL A 54 17.81 2.53 -1.39
N GLU A 55 17.99 1.22 -1.16
CA GLU A 55 19.25 0.50 -1.33
C GLU A 55 19.39 -0.37 -2.60
N GLY A 56 18.40 -0.34 -3.49
CA GLY A 56 18.38 -0.79 -4.90
C GLY A 56 19.43 -1.79 -5.40
N ARG A 57 19.52 -3.00 -4.84
CA ARG A 57 20.52 -4.02 -5.24
C ARG A 57 20.08 -4.99 -6.35
N SER A 58 18.81 -4.94 -6.81
CA SER A 58 18.31 -5.77 -7.91
C SER A 58 18.01 -4.92 -9.16
N PRO A 59 18.44 -5.33 -10.38
CA PRO A 59 18.11 -4.63 -11.63
C PRO A 59 16.59 -4.53 -11.85
N PHE A 60 15.85 -5.55 -11.45
CA PHE A 60 14.38 -5.59 -11.51
C PHE A 60 13.76 -4.59 -10.52
N ARG A 61 14.24 -4.56 -9.27
CA ARG A 61 13.81 -3.59 -8.25
C ARG A 61 14.12 -2.15 -8.65
N ARG A 62 15.27 -1.90 -9.31
CA ARG A 62 15.61 -0.56 -9.82
C ARG A 62 14.65 -0.08 -10.91
N ARG A 63 14.26 -0.97 -11.83
CA ARG A 63 13.27 -0.65 -12.88
C ARG A 63 11.90 -0.38 -12.27
N PHE A 64 11.43 -1.25 -11.37
CA PHE A 64 10.14 -1.10 -10.71
C PHE A 64 10.09 0.15 -9.82
N ALA A 65 11.12 0.41 -9.01
CA ALA A 65 11.21 1.62 -8.18
C ALA A 65 11.26 2.90 -9.04
N LYS A 66 11.93 2.86 -10.19
CA LYS A 66 11.98 3.98 -11.14
C LYS A 66 10.60 4.22 -11.76
N SER A 67 9.90 3.17 -12.20
CA SER A 67 8.54 3.26 -12.75
C SER A 67 7.54 3.75 -11.70
N ALA A 68 7.57 3.20 -10.48
CA ALA A 68 6.68 3.62 -9.39
C ALA A 68 6.93 5.09 -8.98
N LYS A 69 8.18 5.53 -8.95
CA LYS A 69 8.52 6.93 -8.70
C LYS A 69 7.99 7.85 -9.80
N GLY A 70 8.15 7.45 -11.07
CA GLY A 70 7.61 8.18 -12.21
C GLY A 70 6.09 8.30 -12.15
N LEU A 71 5.41 7.20 -11.76
CA LEU A 71 3.97 7.16 -11.60
C LEU A 71 3.48 8.13 -10.50
N VAL A 72 4.17 8.17 -9.35
CA VAL A 72 3.83 9.10 -8.26
C VAL A 72 4.03 10.54 -8.70
N VAL A 73 5.13 10.85 -9.37
CA VAL A 73 5.39 12.20 -9.91
C VAL A 73 4.29 12.59 -10.90
N ARG A 74 3.91 11.68 -11.80
CA ARG A 74 2.85 11.95 -12.77
C ARG A 74 1.49 12.15 -12.12
N ALA A 75 1.16 11.35 -11.09
CA ALA A 75 -0.06 11.54 -10.31
C ALA A 75 -0.10 12.89 -9.58
N GLN A 76 1.05 13.38 -9.09
CA GLN A 76 1.17 14.71 -8.49
C GLN A 76 0.98 15.83 -9.52
N GLU A 77 1.51 15.69 -10.74
CA GLU A 77 1.29 16.63 -11.84
C GLU A 77 -0.20 16.71 -12.19
N LEU A 78 -0.87 15.56 -12.38
CA LEU A 78 -2.31 15.50 -12.67
C LEU A 78 -3.15 16.15 -11.56
N ALA A 79 -2.82 15.92 -10.31
CA ALA A 79 -3.49 16.55 -9.18
C ALA A 79 -3.25 18.07 -9.13
N ALA A 80 -2.04 18.53 -9.44
CA ALA A 80 -1.70 19.95 -9.51
C ALA A 80 -2.43 20.65 -10.67
N GLU A 81 -2.47 20.02 -11.85
CA GLU A 81 -3.21 20.50 -13.03
C GLU A 81 -4.71 20.66 -12.73
N GLN A 82 -5.28 19.73 -11.95
CA GLN A 82 -6.67 19.77 -11.53
C GLN A 82 -6.93 20.77 -10.39
N GLY A 83 -5.89 21.23 -9.70
CA GLY A 83 -6.00 22.09 -8.52
C GLY A 83 -6.41 21.35 -7.25
N ALA A 84 -6.18 20.04 -7.18
CA ALA A 84 -6.48 19.22 -6.02
C ALA A 84 -5.45 19.50 -4.91
N PRO A 85 -5.88 19.70 -3.64
CA PRO A 85 -4.98 19.98 -2.54
C PRO A 85 -4.10 18.80 -2.14
N GLU A 86 -4.48 17.60 -2.57
CA GLU A 86 -3.74 16.35 -2.35
C GLU A 86 -3.98 15.36 -3.48
N VAL A 87 -3.05 14.42 -3.65
CA VAL A 87 -3.16 13.35 -4.64
C VAL A 87 -4.10 12.28 -4.13
N LEU A 88 -5.24 12.13 -4.78
CA LEU A 88 -6.23 11.10 -4.50
C LEU A 88 -5.95 9.81 -5.29
N PRO A 89 -6.51 8.64 -4.90
CA PRO A 89 -6.38 7.40 -5.65
C PRO A 89 -6.72 7.50 -7.15
N PRO A 90 -7.76 8.23 -7.58
CA PRO A 90 -8.04 8.41 -9.01
C PRO A 90 -6.90 9.08 -9.78
N HIS A 91 -6.13 10.01 -9.21
CA HIS A 91 -4.97 10.60 -9.89
C HIS A 91 -3.89 9.56 -10.16
N VAL A 92 -3.66 8.65 -9.21
CA VAL A 92 -2.72 7.54 -9.39
C VAL A 92 -3.21 6.58 -10.48
N MET A 93 -4.51 6.28 -10.51
CA MET A 93 -5.11 5.43 -11.53
C MET A 93 -5.03 6.07 -12.92
N LEU A 94 -5.23 7.39 -13.05
CA LEU A 94 -5.04 8.10 -14.32
C LEU A 94 -3.58 8.01 -14.79
N ALA A 95 -2.62 8.23 -13.90
CA ALA A 95 -1.21 8.07 -14.24
C ALA A 95 -0.88 6.63 -14.68
N MET A 96 -1.50 5.61 -14.08
CA MET A 96 -1.36 4.22 -14.52
C MET A 96 -1.98 3.97 -15.92
N LEU A 97 -3.08 4.63 -16.24
CA LEU A 97 -3.73 4.52 -17.55
C LEU A 97 -2.93 5.18 -18.68
N GLU A 98 -1.95 6.02 -18.39
CA GLU A 98 -1.02 6.54 -19.39
C GLU A 98 0.01 5.49 -19.87
N ASP A 99 0.30 4.46 -19.05
CA ASP A 99 1.15 3.33 -19.42
C ASP A 99 0.34 2.28 -20.22
N PRO A 100 0.74 1.92 -21.46
CA PRO A 100 -0.04 0.99 -22.29
C PRO A 100 -0.24 -0.40 -21.68
N VAL A 101 0.73 -0.89 -20.92
CA VAL A 101 0.68 -2.23 -20.29
C VAL A 101 -0.29 -2.20 -19.11
N LEU A 102 -0.18 -1.18 -18.25
CA LEU A 102 -1.08 -1.02 -17.11
C LEU A 102 -2.50 -0.70 -17.57
N ARG A 103 -2.67 0.12 -18.60
CA ARG A 103 -3.97 0.42 -19.24
C ARG A 103 -4.70 -0.85 -19.62
N SER A 104 -4.07 -1.73 -20.39
CA SER A 104 -4.71 -2.97 -20.85
C SER A 104 -5.14 -3.88 -19.71
N THR A 105 -4.42 -3.84 -18.59
CA THR A 105 -4.74 -4.63 -17.39
C THR A 105 -5.91 -4.00 -16.63
N LEU A 106 -5.92 -2.68 -16.47
CA LEU A 106 -7.00 -1.96 -15.79
C LEU A 106 -8.32 -2.04 -16.57
N GLU A 107 -8.28 -1.87 -17.89
CA GLU A 107 -9.46 -1.97 -18.77
C GLU A 107 -10.07 -3.37 -18.73
N ARG A 108 -9.27 -4.44 -18.68
CA ARG A 108 -9.78 -5.81 -18.47
C ARG A 108 -10.44 -6.00 -17.10
N GLY A 109 -10.02 -5.23 -16.09
CA GLY A 109 -10.66 -5.16 -14.78
C GLY A 109 -11.88 -4.23 -14.73
N GLY A 110 -12.31 -3.64 -15.86
CA GLY A 110 -13.44 -2.74 -15.93
C GLY A 110 -13.15 -1.29 -15.51
N VAL A 111 -11.86 -0.95 -15.32
CA VAL A 111 -11.44 0.40 -14.98
C VAL A 111 -11.13 1.18 -16.24
N THR A 112 -11.97 2.15 -16.56
CA THR A 112 -11.81 3.03 -17.73
C THR A 112 -11.41 4.44 -17.30
N GLU A 113 -10.78 5.19 -18.21
CA GLU A 113 -10.41 6.58 -17.95
C GLU A 113 -11.62 7.44 -17.57
N GLU A 114 -12.75 7.20 -18.22
CA GLU A 114 -14.00 7.91 -17.94
C GLU A 114 -14.50 7.63 -16.51
N SER A 115 -14.52 6.37 -16.09
CA SER A 115 -14.93 5.99 -14.74
C SER A 115 -14.03 6.58 -13.67
N VAL A 116 -12.71 6.65 -13.93
CA VAL A 116 -11.75 7.25 -13.02
C VAL A 116 -11.90 8.77 -12.96
N ARG A 117 -12.10 9.43 -14.10
CA ARG A 117 -12.34 10.89 -14.14
C ARG A 117 -13.65 11.27 -13.44
N ALA A 118 -14.69 10.46 -13.54
CA ALA A 118 -15.96 10.69 -12.83
C ALA A 118 -15.83 10.60 -11.30
N ALA A 119 -14.82 9.89 -10.80
CA ALA A 119 -14.52 9.77 -9.37
C ALA A 119 -13.66 10.94 -8.82
N LEU A 120 -13.20 11.84 -9.70
CA LEU A 120 -12.42 13.02 -9.27
C LEU A 120 -13.34 14.15 -8.79
N PRO A 121 -12.90 14.97 -7.85
CA PRO A 121 -13.59 16.19 -7.48
C PRO A 121 -13.58 17.18 -8.67
N PRO A 122 -14.52 18.15 -8.69
CA PRO A 122 -14.54 19.15 -9.74
C PRO A 122 -13.19 19.90 -9.82
N PRO A 123 -12.74 20.24 -11.06
CA PRO A 123 -11.49 20.93 -11.24
C PRO A 123 -11.48 22.30 -10.56
N ALA A 124 -10.38 22.64 -9.93
CA ALA A 124 -10.13 23.92 -9.30
C ALA A 124 -8.97 24.64 -10.00
N ARG A 125 -8.50 25.74 -9.41
CA ARG A 125 -7.35 26.47 -9.97
C ARG A 125 -6.08 25.61 -9.83
N ALA A 126 -5.38 25.39 -10.93
CA ALA A 126 -4.13 24.66 -10.96
C ALA A 126 -3.10 25.17 -9.91
N LEU A 127 -2.42 24.25 -9.28
CA LEU A 127 -1.41 24.51 -8.26
C LEU A 127 -0.03 24.66 -8.92
N THR A 128 0.79 25.53 -8.35
CA THR A 128 2.19 25.74 -8.80
C THR A 128 3.17 24.74 -8.17
N ALA A 129 2.77 24.10 -7.09
CA ALA A 129 3.57 23.10 -6.39
C ALA A 129 2.87 21.73 -6.38
N PRO A 130 3.63 20.61 -6.46
CA PRO A 130 3.04 19.28 -6.42
C PRO A 130 2.39 19.02 -5.05
N PRO A 131 1.10 18.59 -5.02
CA PRO A 131 0.42 18.32 -3.77
C PRO A 131 0.91 17.02 -3.11
N PRO A 132 0.77 16.88 -1.78
CA PRO A 132 1.11 15.66 -1.06
C PRO A 132 0.16 14.51 -1.42
N LEU A 133 0.59 13.27 -1.18
CA LEU A 133 -0.28 12.10 -1.31
C LEU A 133 -1.31 12.09 -0.16
N SER A 134 -2.58 11.86 -0.49
CA SER A 134 -3.63 11.59 0.50
C SER A 134 -3.34 10.27 1.25
N ALA A 135 -4.00 10.08 2.40
CA ALA A 135 -3.89 8.84 3.17
C ALA A 135 -4.32 7.62 2.34
N ASP A 136 -5.42 7.74 1.60
CA ASP A 136 -5.96 6.66 0.76
C ASP A 136 -5.06 6.34 -0.44
N ALA A 137 -4.50 7.35 -1.12
CA ALA A 137 -3.55 7.15 -2.20
C ALA A 137 -2.27 6.46 -1.71
N ARG A 138 -1.78 6.85 -0.53
CA ARG A 138 -0.63 6.22 0.12
C ARG A 138 -0.90 4.76 0.46
N GLN A 139 -2.06 4.47 1.06
CA GLN A 139 -2.47 3.11 1.40
C GLN A 139 -2.64 2.23 0.16
N MET A 140 -3.20 2.77 -0.93
CA MET A 140 -3.33 2.06 -2.20
C MET A 140 -1.97 1.66 -2.76
N LEU A 141 -1.01 2.59 -2.78
CA LEU A 141 0.35 2.33 -3.25
C LEU A 141 1.09 1.31 -2.36
N GLU A 142 0.90 1.38 -1.04
CA GLU A 142 1.46 0.40 -0.10
C GLU A 142 0.90 -1.00 -0.33
N ARG A 143 -0.41 -1.13 -0.55
CA ARG A 143 -1.06 -2.43 -0.86
C ARG A 143 -0.57 -2.98 -2.20
N ALA A 144 -0.46 -2.16 -3.23
CA ALA A 144 0.06 -2.57 -4.54
C ALA A 144 1.51 -3.05 -4.43
N LEU A 145 2.33 -2.37 -3.62
CA LEU A 145 3.72 -2.78 -3.37
C LEU A 145 3.78 -4.13 -2.65
N LEU A 146 2.96 -4.35 -1.63
CA LEU A 146 2.90 -5.62 -0.90
C LEU A 146 2.48 -6.76 -1.82
N ALA A 147 1.41 -6.58 -2.61
CA ALA A 147 0.94 -7.58 -3.57
C ALA A 147 2.02 -7.93 -4.62
N SER A 148 2.82 -6.96 -5.06
CA SER A 148 3.93 -7.21 -6.00
C SER A 148 5.10 -7.99 -5.38
N LEU A 149 5.28 -7.89 -4.08
CA LEU A 149 6.29 -8.66 -3.35
C LEU A 149 5.85 -10.12 -3.17
N ASP A 150 4.58 -10.36 -2.90
CA ASP A 150 4.02 -11.72 -2.78
C ASP A 150 4.06 -12.46 -4.13
N ALA A 151 3.70 -11.79 -5.22
CA ALA A 151 3.76 -12.36 -6.58
C ALA A 151 5.20 -12.63 -7.09
N SER A 152 6.23 -12.16 -6.42
CA SER A 152 7.63 -12.39 -6.78
C SER A 152 8.29 -13.53 -6.00
N LEU A 153 7.53 -14.22 -5.15
CA LEU A 153 8.00 -15.33 -4.29
C LEU A 153 7.55 -16.70 -4.80
N ASP A 154 6.67 -16.75 -5.81
CA ASP A 154 6.26 -17.94 -6.57
C ASP A 154 7.06 -18.06 -7.87
#